data_67780644bcb0bff8dfd93f94665ce7c2
#
_entry.id   67780644bcb0bff8dfd93f94665ce7c2
#
_cell.length_a   1.000
_cell.length_b   1.000
_cell.length_c   1.000
_cell.angle_alpha   90.00
_cell.angle_beta   90.00
_cell.angle_gamma   90.00
#
_symmetry.space_group_name_H-M   'P 1'
#
loop_
_entity.id
_entity.type
_entity.pdbx_description
1 polymer ?
#
loop_
_entity_poly.entity_id
_entity_poly.type
_entity_poly.pdbx_seq_one_letter_code
_entity_poly.pdbx_strand_id
1 'polypeptide(L)'
;MNRFTPVAVQSGFARIAEALADPAREAIVCAVAGGKALPAGELAAAAGVSPQSATAHLQKLVDAKILAVWPQGRFRYYQIVDDDVALLVESLVNFAAKAALNEKRSARLPPGLRQSRTCYRHLAGQLGTSGSRGEMDL
;
A
#
# COMPACT_ATOMS: atom_id res chain seq x y z
N MET A 1 20.61 -23.95 -7.37
CA MET A 1 20.54 -23.40 -7.58
C MET A 1 20.33 -22.26 -7.02
N ASN A 2 20.97 -21.54 -6.72
CA ASN A 2 20.98 -20.46 -6.32
C ASN A 2 19.90 -19.76 -6.43
N ARG A 3 19.39 -20.00 -7.10
CA ARG A 3 18.34 -19.46 -7.27
C ARG A 3 17.50 -19.50 -6.15
N PHE A 4 17.73 -20.16 -5.10
CA PHE A 4 16.96 -20.18 -3.97
C PHE A 4 16.74 -18.85 -3.41
N THR A 5 17.72 -17.99 -3.35
CA THR A 5 17.58 -16.67 -2.81
C THR A 5 16.57 -15.83 -3.56
N PRO A 6 16.63 -15.77 -4.88
CA PRO A 6 15.62 -15.03 -5.60
C PRO A 6 14.19 -15.56 -5.37
N VAL A 7 14.05 -16.87 -5.28
CA VAL A 7 12.73 -17.45 -5.07
C VAL A 7 12.20 -17.08 -3.69
N ALA A 8 13.06 -17.13 -2.68
CA ALA A 8 12.63 -16.80 -1.34
C ALA A 8 12.21 -15.34 -1.23
N VAL A 9 12.96 -14.45 -1.88
CA VAL A 9 12.61 -13.04 -1.87
C VAL A 9 11.28 -12.83 -2.58
N GLN A 10 11.09 -13.49 -3.68
CA GLN A 10 9.82 -13.36 -4.41
C GLN A 10 8.66 -13.87 -3.59
N SER A 11 8.87 -14.96 -2.87
CA SER A 11 7.81 -15.47 -2.01
C SER A 11 7.43 -14.48 -0.93
N GLY A 12 8.42 -13.85 -0.32
CA GLY A 12 8.17 -12.86 0.69
C GLY A 12 7.42 -11.66 0.12
N PHE A 13 7.86 -11.18 -1.02
CA PHE A 13 7.21 -10.07 -1.70
C PHE A 13 5.76 -10.41 -2.00
N ALA A 14 5.54 -11.59 -2.58
CA ALA A 14 4.20 -11.99 -2.97
C ALA A 14 3.27 -12.11 -1.76
N ARG A 15 3.80 -12.61 -0.66
CA ARG A 15 2.99 -12.75 0.55
C ARG A 15 2.55 -11.39 1.06
N ILE A 16 3.44 -10.43 1.10
CA ILE A 16 3.12 -9.09 1.57
C ILE A 16 2.13 -8.44 0.61
N ALA A 17 2.37 -8.55 -0.68
CA ALA A 17 1.50 -7.94 -1.67
C ALA A 17 0.10 -8.54 -1.60
N GLU A 18 0.02 -9.85 -1.44
CA GLU A 18 -1.27 -10.51 -1.36
C GLU A 18 -2.03 -10.10 -0.10
N ALA A 19 -1.31 -9.95 1.00
CA ALA A 19 -1.96 -9.51 2.24
C ALA A 19 -2.53 -8.11 2.12
N LEU A 20 -1.92 -7.27 1.30
CA LEU A 20 -2.38 -5.90 1.11
C LEU A 20 -3.38 -5.75 -0.02
N ALA A 21 -3.61 -6.79 -0.80
CA ALA A 21 -4.37 -6.67 -2.05
C ALA A 21 -5.87 -6.86 -1.88
N ASP A 22 -6.39 -6.80 -0.67
CA ASP A 22 -7.81 -6.96 -0.42
C ASP A 22 -8.38 -5.65 0.09
N PRO A 23 -9.55 -5.20 -0.41
CA PRO A 23 -10.09 -3.90 0.01
C PRO A 23 -10.34 -3.78 1.51
N ALA A 24 -10.77 -4.86 2.16
CA ALA A 24 -11.00 -4.81 3.60
C ALA A 24 -9.68 -4.66 4.34
N ARG A 25 -8.66 -5.40 3.91
CA ARG A 25 -7.36 -5.29 4.56
C ARG A 25 -6.71 -3.94 4.27
N GLU A 26 -6.92 -3.41 3.09
CA GLU A 26 -6.47 -2.06 2.78
C GLU A 26 -7.08 -1.06 3.76
N ALA A 27 -8.38 -1.15 3.99
CA ALA A 27 -9.05 -0.23 4.91
C ALA A 27 -8.52 -0.37 6.33
N ILE A 28 -8.24 -1.60 6.75
CA ILE A 28 -7.69 -1.84 8.08
C ILE A 28 -6.32 -1.18 8.23
N VAL A 29 -5.45 -1.40 7.26
CA VAL A 29 -4.10 -0.86 7.33
C VAL A 29 -4.12 0.66 7.29
N CYS A 30 -4.98 1.23 6.47
CA CYS A 30 -5.11 2.69 6.42
C CYS A 30 -5.66 3.25 7.72
N ALA A 31 -6.52 2.50 8.40
CA ALA A 31 -7.08 2.97 9.66
C ALA A 31 -6.03 3.09 10.76
N VAL A 32 -5.00 2.25 10.73
CA VAL A 32 -3.94 2.32 11.73
C VAL A 32 -2.72 3.09 11.24
N ALA A 33 -2.78 3.64 10.05
CA ALA A 33 -1.67 4.45 9.54
C ALA A 33 -1.49 5.67 10.42
N GLY A 34 -0.25 6.17 10.48
CA GLY A 34 0.02 7.32 11.33
C GLY A 34 0.30 6.95 12.76
N GLY A 35 0.61 5.71 13.04
CA GLY A 35 0.99 5.29 14.38
C GLY A 35 -0.17 4.96 15.29
N LYS A 36 -1.36 4.81 14.76
CA LYS A 36 -2.53 4.51 15.57
C LYS A 36 -2.56 3.03 15.96
N ALA A 37 -3.09 2.78 17.15
CA ALA A 37 -3.35 1.42 17.61
C ALA A 37 -4.84 1.32 17.86
N LEU A 38 -5.50 0.38 17.21
CA LEU A 38 -6.95 0.28 17.27
C LEU A 38 -7.39 -1.13 17.61
N PRO A 39 -8.49 -1.27 18.34
CA PRO A 39 -9.02 -2.59 18.64
C PRO A 39 -9.74 -3.20 17.45
N ALA A 40 -9.87 -4.52 17.49
CA ALA A 40 -10.46 -5.27 16.38
C ALA A 40 -11.85 -4.76 15.97
N GLY A 41 -12.66 -4.38 16.95
CA GLY A 41 -14.01 -3.90 16.65
C GLY A 41 -14.01 -2.64 15.80
N GLU A 42 -13.09 -1.72 16.10
CA GLU A 42 -13.00 -0.50 15.32
C GLU A 42 -12.46 -0.79 13.93
N LEU A 43 -11.57 -1.75 13.82
CA LEU A 43 -11.03 -2.10 12.52
C LEU A 43 -12.07 -2.81 11.67
N ALA A 44 -12.92 -3.62 12.27
CA ALA A 44 -14.03 -4.23 11.56
C ALA A 44 -14.97 -3.15 11.02
N ALA A 45 -15.25 -2.16 11.83
CA ALA A 45 -16.13 -1.06 11.41
C ALA A 45 -15.48 -0.27 10.27
N ALA A 46 -14.19 0.00 10.38
CA ALA A 46 -13.47 0.74 9.34
C ALA A 46 -13.50 0.00 8.01
N ALA A 47 -13.42 -1.33 8.06
CA ALA A 47 -13.41 -2.13 6.85
C ALA A 47 -14.81 -2.47 6.35
N GLY A 48 -15.82 -2.19 7.14
CA GLY A 48 -17.18 -2.51 6.76
C GLY A 48 -17.45 -4.00 6.71
N VAL A 49 -16.83 -4.77 7.57
CA VAL A 49 -16.99 -6.23 7.59
C VAL A 49 -17.45 -6.69 8.96
N SER A 50 -17.91 -7.94 9.03
CA SER A 50 -18.32 -8.53 10.31
C SER A 50 -17.10 -8.74 11.20
N PRO A 51 -17.31 -8.86 12.52
CA PRO A 51 -16.18 -9.17 13.40
C PRO A 51 -15.47 -10.45 13.04
N GLN A 52 -16.19 -11.44 12.55
CA GLN A 52 -15.56 -12.70 12.16
C GLN A 52 -14.67 -12.53 10.95
N SER A 53 -15.15 -11.79 9.94
CA SER A 53 -14.34 -11.50 8.77
C SER A 53 -13.13 -10.68 9.15
N ALA A 54 -13.32 -9.70 10.02
CA ALA A 54 -12.22 -8.87 10.47
C ALA A 54 -11.13 -9.70 11.15
N THR A 55 -11.54 -10.67 11.97
CA THR A 55 -10.56 -11.53 12.64
C THR A 55 -9.69 -12.25 11.63
N ALA A 56 -10.29 -12.78 10.59
CA ALA A 56 -9.53 -13.48 9.55
C ALA A 56 -8.58 -12.54 8.83
N HIS A 57 -9.05 -11.34 8.49
CA HIS A 57 -8.20 -10.37 7.83
C HIS A 57 -7.06 -9.91 8.72
N LEU A 58 -7.35 -9.68 10.01
CA LEU A 58 -6.32 -9.25 10.94
C LEU A 58 -5.27 -10.32 11.13
N GLN A 59 -5.69 -11.58 11.21
CA GLN A 59 -4.75 -12.67 11.34
C GLN A 59 -3.82 -12.75 10.13
N LYS A 60 -4.36 -12.55 8.96
CA LYS A 60 -3.56 -12.57 7.75
C LYS A 60 -2.52 -11.44 7.76
N LEU A 61 -2.91 -10.28 8.22
CA LEU A 61 -1.98 -9.15 8.29
C LEU A 61 -0.91 -9.36 9.35
N VAL A 62 -1.26 -9.98 10.46
CA VAL A 62 -0.29 -10.29 11.49
C VAL A 62 0.69 -11.37 11.00
N ASP A 63 0.17 -12.38 10.31
CA ASP A 63 1.01 -13.44 9.78
C ASP A 63 1.98 -12.92 8.73
N ALA A 64 1.58 -11.91 8.00
CA ALA A 64 2.44 -11.30 6.98
C ALA A 64 3.41 -10.28 7.57
N LYS A 65 3.38 -10.09 8.90
CA LYS A 65 4.27 -9.17 9.60
C LYS A 65 4.00 -7.71 9.24
N ILE A 66 2.76 -7.42 8.89
CA ILE A 66 2.35 -6.05 8.61
C ILE A 66 1.82 -5.40 9.88
N LEU A 67 1.06 -6.16 10.66
CA LEU A 67 0.51 -5.66 11.92
C LEU A 67 1.09 -6.41 13.10
N ALA A 68 1.23 -5.69 14.21
CA ALA A 68 1.51 -6.27 15.50
C ALA A 68 0.24 -6.21 16.33
N VAL A 69 0.08 -7.16 17.23
CA VAL A 69 -1.10 -7.22 18.07
C VAL A 69 -0.68 -7.48 19.50
N TRP A 70 -1.35 -6.83 20.45
CA TRP A 70 -1.13 -7.12 21.86
C TRP A 70 -2.42 -6.94 22.62
N PRO A 71 -2.57 -7.68 23.70
CA PRO A 71 -3.77 -7.55 24.54
C PRO A 71 -3.62 -6.33 25.46
N GLN A 72 -4.74 -5.70 25.73
CA GLN A 72 -4.77 -4.64 26.70
C GLN A 72 -6.17 -4.65 27.32
N GLY A 73 -6.27 -5.10 28.56
CA GLY A 73 -7.56 -5.29 29.19
C GLY A 73 -8.34 -6.37 28.47
N ARG A 74 -9.54 -6.05 28.07
CA ARG A 74 -10.39 -7.00 27.36
C ARG A 74 -10.17 -7.04 25.88
N PHE A 75 -9.36 -6.10 25.37
CA PHE A 75 -9.28 -5.88 23.94
C PHE A 75 -7.92 -6.25 23.42
N ARG A 76 -7.85 -6.53 22.14
CA ARG A 76 -6.62 -6.69 21.42
C ARG A 76 -6.45 -5.48 20.53
N TYR A 77 -5.29 -4.87 20.62
CA TYR A 77 -4.99 -3.67 19.82
C TYR A 77 -4.01 -4.03 18.71
N TYR A 78 -4.24 -3.46 17.56
CA TYR A 78 -3.43 -3.72 16.37
C TYR A 78 -2.79 -2.43 15.92
N GLN A 79 -1.57 -2.54 15.46
CA GLN A 79 -0.79 -1.39 15.02
C GLN A 79 0.17 -1.87 13.94
N ILE A 80 0.61 -0.96 13.06
CA ILE A 80 1.64 -1.30 12.08
C ILE A 80 2.90 -1.70 12.83
N VAL A 81 3.54 -2.77 12.35
CA VAL A 81 4.57 -3.45 13.12
C VAL A 81 5.81 -2.61 13.35
N ASP A 82 6.22 -1.80 12.38
CA ASP A 82 7.40 -0.97 12.54
C ASP A 82 7.40 0.15 11.50
N ASP A 83 8.44 0.98 11.56
CA ASP A 83 8.53 2.14 10.68
C ASP A 83 8.74 1.77 9.23
N ASP A 84 9.39 0.65 8.96
CA ASP A 84 9.59 0.24 7.58
C ASP A 84 8.27 -0.09 6.90
N VAL A 85 7.40 -0.79 7.61
CA VAL A 85 6.08 -1.11 7.09
C VAL A 85 5.24 0.15 6.99
N ALA A 86 5.35 1.05 7.96
CA ALA A 86 4.63 2.31 7.89
C ALA A 86 5.02 3.09 6.64
N LEU A 87 6.29 3.11 6.33
CA LEU A 87 6.77 3.82 5.14
C LEU A 87 6.27 3.16 3.87
N LEU A 88 6.26 1.84 3.83
CA LEU A 88 5.73 1.11 2.70
C LEU A 88 4.26 1.46 2.47
N VAL A 89 3.47 1.46 3.52
CA VAL A 89 2.04 1.76 3.42
C VAL A 89 1.84 3.19 2.94
N GLU A 90 2.57 4.13 3.50
CA GLU A 90 2.49 5.52 3.06
C GLU A 90 2.83 5.66 1.59
N SER A 91 3.88 4.97 1.16
CA SER A 91 4.28 5.04 -0.24
C SER A 91 3.22 4.47 -1.15
N LEU A 92 2.59 3.38 -0.75
CA LEU A 92 1.51 2.80 -1.54
C LEU A 92 0.32 3.74 -1.63
N VAL A 93 -0.07 4.34 -0.51
CA VAL A 93 -1.20 5.26 -0.50
C VAL A 93 -0.92 6.46 -1.40
N ASN A 94 0.27 7.01 -1.30
CA ASN A 94 0.64 8.15 -2.12
C ASN A 94 0.71 7.80 -3.59
N PHE A 95 1.27 6.65 -3.90
CA PHE A 95 1.36 6.20 -5.28
C PHE A 95 -0.02 5.97 -5.86
N ALA A 96 -0.90 5.33 -5.11
CA ALA A 96 -2.26 5.07 -5.56
C ALA A 96 -3.03 6.36 -5.79
N ALA A 97 -2.84 7.34 -4.91
CA ALA A 97 -3.50 8.62 -5.07
C ALA A 97 -3.05 9.33 -6.34
N LYS A 98 -1.74 9.27 -6.61
CA LYS A 98 -1.23 9.88 -7.84
C LYS A 98 -1.75 9.16 -9.08
N ALA A 99 -1.80 7.84 -9.03
CA ALA A 99 -2.30 7.06 -10.15
C ALA A 99 -3.76 7.40 -10.43
N ALA A 100 -4.58 7.50 -9.38
CA ALA A 100 -5.98 7.86 -9.55
C ALA A 100 -6.14 9.25 -10.13
N LEU A 101 -5.31 10.19 -9.68
CA LEU A 101 -5.36 11.54 -10.20
C LEU A 101 -4.98 11.58 -11.66
N ASN A 102 -3.94 10.83 -12.03
CA ASN A 102 -3.52 10.76 -13.42
C ASN A 102 -4.60 10.15 -14.30
N GLU A 103 -5.29 9.16 -13.81
CA GLU A 103 -6.39 8.56 -14.55
C GLU A 103 -7.49 9.56 -14.81
N LYS A 104 -7.85 10.33 -13.80
CA LYS A 104 -8.88 11.35 -13.97
C LYS A 104 -8.47 12.41 -14.99
N ARG A 105 -7.22 12.83 -14.91
CA ARG A 105 -6.72 13.81 -15.85
C ARG A 105 -6.70 13.26 -17.27
N SER A 106 -6.25 12.04 -17.41
CA SER A 106 -6.19 11.39 -18.70
C SER A 106 -7.58 11.23 -19.30
N ALA A 107 -8.54 10.89 -18.48
CA ALA A 107 -9.91 10.68 -18.96
C ALA A 107 -10.55 11.96 -19.49
N ARG A 108 -10.07 13.10 -19.07
CA ARG A 108 -10.60 14.38 -19.53
C ARG A 108 -9.98 14.83 -20.83
N LEU A 109 -8.94 14.16 -21.29
CA LEU A 109 -8.27 14.55 -22.52
C LEU A 109 -8.89 13.84 -23.71
N PRO A 110 -8.81 14.43 -24.91
CA PRO A 110 -9.21 13.71 -26.12
C PRO A 110 -8.38 12.43 -26.25
N PRO A 111 -8.92 11.41 -26.92
CA PRO A 111 -8.22 10.15 -27.02
C PRO A 111 -6.79 10.24 -27.54
N GLY A 112 -6.55 11.11 -28.52
CA GLY A 112 -5.21 11.26 -29.04
C GLY A 112 -4.23 11.82 -28.02
N LEU A 113 -4.70 12.79 -27.25
CA LEU A 113 -3.85 13.38 -26.23
C LEU A 113 -3.60 12.42 -25.07
N ARG A 114 -4.59 11.60 -24.73
CA ARG A 114 -4.38 10.60 -23.70
C ARG A 114 -3.26 9.66 -24.09
N GLN A 115 -3.25 9.25 -25.32
CA GLN A 115 -2.23 8.35 -25.80
C GLN A 115 -0.86 9.01 -25.83
N SER A 116 -0.79 10.22 -26.34
CA SER A 116 0.43 10.97 -26.33
C SER A 116 0.96 11.19 -24.94
N ARG A 117 0.06 11.49 -24.03
CA ARG A 117 0.45 11.71 -22.66
C ARG A 117 1.05 10.47 -22.04
N THR A 118 0.52 9.32 -22.33
CA THR A 118 1.06 8.09 -21.83
C THR A 118 2.48 7.87 -22.35
N CYS A 119 2.70 8.12 -23.61
CA CYS A 119 4.01 8.00 -24.20
C CYS A 119 5.00 8.97 -23.58
N TYR A 120 4.57 10.21 -23.39
CA TYR A 120 5.40 11.22 -22.78
C TYR A 120 5.79 10.81 -21.36
N ARG A 121 4.85 10.32 -20.60
CA ARG A 121 5.12 9.95 -19.24
C ARG A 121 6.12 8.80 -19.18
N HIS A 122 6.04 7.89 -20.11
CA HIS A 122 6.98 6.80 -20.18
C HIS A 122 8.39 7.32 -20.42
N LEU A 123 8.53 8.22 -21.37
CA LEU A 123 9.82 8.81 -21.65
C LEU A 123 10.32 9.65 -20.49
N ALA A 124 9.44 10.41 -19.91
CA ALA A 124 9.82 11.25 -18.80
C ALA A 124 10.30 10.43 -17.63
N GLY A 125 9.73 9.27 -17.43
CA GLY A 125 10.17 8.40 -16.37
C GLY A 125 11.61 7.99 -16.56
N GLN A 126 12.04 7.87 -17.77
CA GLN A 126 13.40 7.50 -18.04
C GLN A 126 14.34 8.67 -17.94
N LEU A 127 13.90 9.84 -18.39
CA LEU A 127 14.77 10.94 -18.39
C LEU A 127 14.75 11.69 -17.15
N GLY A 128 13.64 11.76 -16.65
CA GLY A 128 13.42 12.61 -15.68
C GLY A 128 14.07 12.61 -14.54
N THR A 129 14.33 11.72 -14.17
CA THR A 129 14.95 11.84 -13.07
C THR A 129 15.95 12.72 -13.17
N SER A 130 16.22 13.16 -14.10
CA SER A 130 17.21 13.96 -14.20
C SER A 130 16.81 15.21 -14.20
N GLY A 131 16.17 15.63 -14.33
CA GLY A 131 16.01 16.74 -14.43
C GLY A 131 15.94 17.48 -13.94
N SER A 132 16.04 17.22 -13.93
CA SER A 132 16.15 18.02 -13.67
C SER A 132 16.32 18.55 -13.00
N ARG A 133 16.59 18.21 -13.00
CA ARG A 133 17.09 18.67 -12.56
C ARG A 133 17.43 19.35 -12.52
N GLY A 134 17.65 19.33 -12.76
CA GLY A 134 18.18 19.92 -12.90
C GLY A 134 18.12 20.62 -12.85
N GLU A 135 17.92 20.35 -13.03
CA GLU A 135 18.15 21.01 -13.08
C GLU A 135 18.23 21.57 -12.91
N MET A 136 18.31 21.32 -12.86
CA MET A 136 18.67 21.78 -12.73
C MET A 136 18.89 22.39 -12.76
N ASP A 137 19.06 22.21 -13.01
CA ASP A 137 19.49 22.72 -13.11
C ASP A 137 19.55 23.34 -13.09
N LEU A 138 19.75 23.30 -13.11
CA LEU A 138 20.03 23.81 -13.16
C LEU A 138 20.06 24.20 -13.04
#